data_db6f8ba11ff44897604dae8333f3413e
#
_entry.id   db6f8ba11ff44897604dae8333f3413e
#
_cell.length_a   1.000
_cell.length_b   1.000
_cell.length_c   1.000
_cell.angle_alpha   90.00
_cell.angle_beta   90.00
_cell.angle_gamma   90.00
#
_symmetry.space_group_name_H-M   'P 1'
#
loop_
_entity.id
_entity.type
_entity.pdbx_description
1 polymer ?
#
loop_
_entity_poly.entity_id
_entity_poly.type
_entity_poly.pdbx_seq_one_letter_code
_entity_poly.pdbx_strand_id
1 'polypeptide(L)'
;MEKKVITFDIWDTIIKRTCHPEEIKVHTLRYYYYKEYNKIKEEYRNELTLYRLRDSIEVEEYEKAREKGVDGECNFREVLATLIERTHLGTEKEKEALKKELPEYEIEREIEKTYINPLITDIFKKYDKNKKYCISDFYMPKEDLIKILNAHGLDKKFEKVYVSADIMKTKRDEGHLFEYFSEKENIKYENMIHVGDNQHSDIDMAGRYGIETIKIPNPKKYNFDINNLGNIDLKLENIK
;
A
#
# COMPACT_ATOMS: atom_id res chain seq x y z
N MET A 1 -10.02 -6.63 -34.17
CA MET A 1 -10.30 -6.24 -32.77
C MET A 1 -9.01 -5.72 -32.16
N GLU A 2 -9.08 -4.54 -31.55
CA GLU A 2 -7.95 -3.97 -30.82
C GLU A 2 -7.58 -4.89 -29.64
N LYS A 3 -6.29 -5.07 -29.39
CA LYS A 3 -5.83 -6.02 -28.38
C LYS A 3 -6.08 -5.44 -26.99
N LYS A 4 -6.92 -6.10 -26.15
CA LYS A 4 -7.20 -5.64 -24.80
C LYS A 4 -5.94 -5.51 -23.97
N VAL A 5 -5.88 -4.48 -23.12
CA VAL A 5 -4.87 -4.37 -22.08
C VAL A 5 -5.38 -5.00 -20.78
N ILE A 6 -4.47 -5.50 -19.98
CA ILE A 6 -4.81 -6.11 -18.69
C ILE A 6 -4.27 -5.23 -17.57
N THR A 7 -5.14 -4.82 -16.68
CA THR A 7 -4.77 -4.09 -15.47
C THR A 7 -4.94 -4.98 -14.25
N PHE A 8 -4.07 -4.84 -13.27
CA PHE A 8 -4.06 -5.66 -12.07
C PHE A 8 -4.04 -4.77 -10.83
N ASP A 9 -4.87 -5.10 -9.85
CA ASP A 9 -4.58 -4.71 -8.49
C ASP A 9 -3.34 -5.47 -7.97
N ILE A 10 -2.69 -4.93 -6.94
CA ILE A 10 -1.44 -5.51 -6.41
C ILE A 10 -1.73 -6.39 -5.19
N TRP A 11 -2.32 -5.79 -4.14
CA TRP A 11 -2.49 -6.44 -2.86
C TRP A 11 -3.60 -7.48 -2.88
N ASP A 12 -3.33 -8.65 -2.30
CA ASP A 12 -4.24 -9.81 -2.30
C ASP A 12 -4.61 -10.34 -3.69
N THR A 13 -4.21 -9.63 -4.75
CA THR A 13 -4.35 -10.00 -6.16
C THR A 13 -3.06 -10.61 -6.72
N ILE A 14 -2.00 -9.82 -6.90
CA ILE A 14 -0.69 -10.28 -7.41
C ILE A 14 0.16 -10.83 -6.29
N ILE A 15 0.24 -10.11 -5.18
CA ILE A 15 0.98 -10.49 -3.97
C ILE A 15 0.03 -10.58 -2.78
N LYS A 16 0.32 -11.53 -1.89
CA LYS A 16 -0.43 -11.75 -0.65
C LYS A 16 0.48 -11.59 0.55
N ARG A 17 -0.09 -11.15 1.66
CA ARG A 17 0.60 -11.12 2.96
C ARG A 17 0.47 -12.45 3.71
N THR A 18 1.41 -12.71 4.60
CA THR A 18 1.36 -13.80 5.59
C THR A 18 0.82 -13.34 6.95
N CYS A 19 0.52 -12.04 7.09
CA CYS A 19 0.05 -11.38 8.30
C CYS A 19 -1.06 -10.36 7.98
N HIS A 20 -1.68 -9.80 9.00
CA HIS A 20 -2.60 -8.67 8.82
C HIS A 20 -1.83 -7.42 8.37
N PRO A 21 -2.35 -6.58 7.44
CA PRO A 21 -1.67 -5.35 6.99
C PRO A 21 -1.22 -4.43 8.14
N GLU A 22 -2.04 -4.29 9.17
CA GLU A 22 -1.70 -3.44 10.32
C GLU A 22 -0.51 -3.94 11.14
N GLU A 23 -0.17 -5.23 11.06
CA GLU A 23 1.03 -5.77 11.72
C GLU A 23 2.32 -5.13 11.16
N ILE A 24 2.34 -4.81 9.88
CA ILE A 24 3.48 -4.13 9.24
C ILE A 24 3.69 -2.75 9.88
N LYS A 25 2.61 -1.99 10.05
CA LYS A 25 2.65 -0.67 10.72
C LYS A 25 3.15 -0.80 12.17
N VAL A 26 2.66 -1.81 12.90
CA VAL A 26 3.11 -2.09 14.27
C VAL A 26 4.59 -2.44 14.32
N HIS A 27 5.10 -3.25 13.40
CA HIS A 27 6.52 -3.57 13.31
C HIS A 27 7.39 -2.31 13.14
N THR A 28 6.98 -1.41 12.24
CA THR A 28 7.68 -0.13 12.00
C THR A 28 7.71 0.73 13.25
N LEU A 29 6.56 0.85 13.93
CA LEU A 29 6.47 1.68 15.15
C LEU A 29 7.24 1.08 16.32
N ARG A 30 7.29 -0.25 16.46
CA ARG A 30 8.12 -0.92 17.46
C ARG A 30 9.60 -0.71 17.20
N TYR A 31 10.03 -0.82 15.94
CA TYR A 31 11.41 -0.50 15.58
C TYR A 31 11.77 0.92 16.01
N TYR A 32 10.92 1.91 15.66
CA TYR A 32 11.09 3.30 16.09
C TYR A 32 11.11 3.43 17.60
N TYR A 33 10.16 2.82 18.32
CA TYR A 33 10.02 2.87 19.76
C TYR A 33 11.27 2.38 20.50
N TYR A 34 11.76 1.18 20.16
CA TYR A 34 12.91 0.61 20.84
C TYR A 34 14.23 1.31 20.48
N LYS A 35 14.38 1.71 19.23
CA LYS A 35 15.57 2.43 18.77
C LYS A 35 15.71 3.81 19.40
N GLU A 36 14.64 4.55 19.48
CA GLU A 36 14.66 5.96 19.90
C GLU A 36 14.00 6.21 21.25
N TYR A 37 13.81 5.18 22.08
CA TYR A 37 13.06 5.23 23.34
C TYR A 37 13.35 6.47 24.19
N ASN A 38 14.63 6.79 24.39
CA ASN A 38 15.06 7.92 25.23
C ASN A 38 14.82 9.30 24.60
N LYS A 39 14.57 9.34 23.28
CA LYS A 39 14.31 10.57 22.51
C LYS A 39 12.85 10.73 22.12
N ILE A 40 11.99 9.78 22.44
CA ILE A 40 10.54 9.92 22.28
C ILE A 40 10.01 10.72 23.46
N LYS A 41 9.12 11.69 23.22
CA LYS A 41 8.41 12.43 24.27
C LYS A 41 7.68 11.46 25.19
N GLU A 42 7.66 11.75 26.49
CA GLU A 42 7.18 10.83 27.51
C GLU A 42 5.74 10.36 27.28
N GLU A 43 4.87 11.26 26.85
CA GLU A 43 3.46 10.98 26.55
C GLU A 43 3.26 9.98 25.39
N TYR A 44 4.28 9.77 24.54
CA TYR A 44 4.26 8.82 23.42
C TYR A 44 5.11 7.57 23.66
N ARG A 45 5.69 7.38 24.86
CA ARG A 45 6.50 6.20 25.20
C ARG A 45 5.64 4.96 25.47
N ASN A 46 4.79 4.63 24.52
CA ASN A 46 3.95 3.43 24.55
C ASN A 46 3.61 3.02 23.11
N GLU A 47 3.74 1.73 22.78
CA GLU A 47 3.51 1.21 21.43
C GLU A 47 2.08 1.49 20.93
N LEU A 48 1.09 1.28 21.78
CA LEU A 48 -0.31 1.52 21.42
C LEU A 48 -0.59 3.00 21.18
N THR A 49 0.04 3.89 21.96
CA THR A 49 -0.09 5.34 21.77
C THR A 49 0.52 5.78 20.46
N LEU A 50 1.69 5.26 20.09
CA LEU A 50 2.31 5.53 18.80
C LEU A 50 1.46 5.01 17.63
N TYR A 51 0.91 3.80 17.76
CA TYR A 51 0.03 3.23 16.74
C TYR A 51 -1.23 4.10 16.53
N ARG A 52 -1.91 4.48 17.62
CA ARG A 52 -3.09 5.36 17.56
C ARG A 52 -2.77 6.74 16.98
N LEU A 53 -1.60 7.29 17.31
CA LEU A 53 -1.15 8.54 16.71
C LEU A 53 -0.94 8.39 15.20
N ARG A 54 -0.30 7.32 14.75
CA ARG A 54 -0.14 7.06 13.32
C ARG A 54 -1.50 6.97 12.62
N ASP A 55 -2.42 6.20 13.17
CA ASP A 55 -3.79 6.05 12.64
C ASP A 55 -4.50 7.41 12.55
N SER A 56 -4.40 8.26 13.60
CA SER A 56 -4.98 9.60 13.57
C SER A 56 -4.35 10.50 12.51
N ILE A 57 -3.04 10.40 12.28
CA ILE A 57 -2.36 11.16 11.22
C ILE A 57 -2.83 10.69 9.82
N GLU A 58 -2.99 9.39 9.62
CA GLU A 58 -3.55 8.86 8.35
C GLU A 58 -4.95 9.45 8.09
N VAL A 59 -5.82 9.46 9.11
CA VAL A 59 -7.15 10.07 9.01
C VAL A 59 -7.08 11.56 8.69
N GLU A 60 -6.22 12.32 9.40
CA GLU A 60 -6.00 13.74 9.13
C GLU A 60 -5.58 14.01 7.68
N GLU A 61 -4.69 13.17 7.12
CA GLU A 61 -4.25 13.32 5.72
C GLU A 61 -5.37 12.97 4.73
N TYR A 62 -6.19 11.96 4.99
CA TYR A 62 -7.40 11.66 4.19
C TYR A 62 -8.40 12.83 4.19
N GLU A 63 -8.64 13.44 5.35
CA GLU A 63 -9.54 14.59 5.46
C GLU A 63 -9.00 15.80 4.69
N LYS A 64 -7.71 16.13 4.88
CA LYS A 64 -7.03 17.20 4.13
C LYS A 64 -7.09 17.00 2.61
N ALA A 65 -6.96 15.77 2.14
CA ALA A 65 -7.08 15.45 0.73
C ALA A 65 -8.49 15.77 0.21
N ARG A 66 -9.52 15.31 0.93
CA ARG A 66 -10.93 15.58 0.60
C ARG A 66 -11.27 17.07 0.63
N GLU A 67 -10.76 17.82 1.59
CA GLU A 67 -10.93 19.29 1.65
C GLU A 67 -10.34 20.00 0.43
N LYS A 68 -9.28 19.44 -0.17
CA LYS A 68 -8.70 19.94 -1.43
C LYS A 68 -9.45 19.47 -2.68
N GLY A 69 -10.53 18.71 -2.52
CA GLY A 69 -11.38 18.23 -3.63
C GLY A 69 -10.76 17.06 -4.41
N VAL A 70 -9.85 16.32 -3.81
CA VAL A 70 -9.32 15.05 -4.33
C VAL A 70 -9.82 13.87 -3.51
N ASP A 71 -9.59 12.65 -3.99
CA ASP A 71 -10.00 11.46 -3.25
C ASP A 71 -9.23 11.34 -1.93
N GLY A 72 -9.87 10.75 -0.93
CA GLY A 72 -9.23 10.52 0.37
C GLY A 72 -8.10 9.50 0.25
N GLU A 73 -6.87 9.98 0.19
CA GLU A 73 -5.65 9.16 0.18
C GLU A 73 -4.54 9.82 0.99
N CYS A 74 -3.57 9.03 1.45
CA CYS A 74 -2.40 9.53 2.16
C CYS A 74 -1.10 8.92 1.61
N ASN A 75 0.03 9.56 1.94
CA ASN A 75 1.36 9.04 1.66
C ASN A 75 2.02 8.61 2.98
N PHE A 76 2.36 7.32 3.11
CA PHE A 76 2.93 6.80 4.36
C PHE A 76 4.25 7.47 4.77
N ARG A 77 5.03 7.98 3.81
CA ARG A 77 6.27 8.71 4.11
C ARG A 77 5.97 10.04 4.81
N GLU A 78 4.91 10.72 4.39
CA GLU A 78 4.44 11.96 5.04
C GLU A 78 3.83 11.67 6.40
N VAL A 79 3.08 10.58 6.53
CA VAL A 79 2.53 10.10 7.80
C VAL A 79 3.65 9.81 8.81
N LEU A 80 4.68 9.04 8.41
CA LEU A 80 5.83 8.74 9.27
C LEU A 80 6.66 9.98 9.60
N ALA A 81 6.85 10.90 8.63
CA ALA A 81 7.52 12.16 8.87
C ALA A 81 6.78 13.01 9.91
N THR A 82 5.47 13.13 9.79
CA THR A 82 4.61 13.84 10.74
C THR A 82 4.65 13.19 12.13
N LEU A 83 4.63 11.87 12.21
CA LEU A 83 4.76 11.13 13.46
C LEU A 83 6.10 11.44 14.15
N ILE A 84 7.21 11.42 13.42
CA ILE A 84 8.54 11.75 13.93
C ILE A 84 8.56 13.19 14.46
N GLU A 85 8.02 14.16 13.71
CA GLU A 85 7.97 15.57 14.15
C GLU A 85 7.16 15.76 15.44
N ARG A 86 6.06 15.04 15.56
CA ARG A 86 5.20 15.14 16.77
C ARG A 86 5.82 14.49 17.99
N THR A 87 6.62 13.44 17.81
CA THR A 87 7.03 12.55 18.92
C THR A 87 8.50 12.64 19.30
N HIS A 88 9.41 12.99 18.36
CA HIS A 88 10.85 12.90 18.58
C HIS A 88 11.46 14.19 19.10
N LEU A 89 12.28 14.10 20.17
CA LEU A 89 12.96 15.22 20.84
C LEU A 89 14.35 15.51 20.27
N GLY A 90 14.87 14.71 19.38
CA GLY A 90 16.20 14.85 18.83
C GLY A 90 16.35 16.05 17.88
N THR A 91 17.58 16.24 17.41
CA THR A 91 17.94 17.28 16.45
C THR A 91 17.27 17.05 15.08
N GLU A 92 17.16 18.12 14.28
CA GLU A 92 16.64 18.00 12.90
C GLU A 92 17.43 16.99 12.06
N LYS A 93 18.76 16.89 12.24
CA LYS A 93 19.57 15.87 11.56
C LYS A 93 19.15 14.44 11.90
N GLU A 94 18.81 14.18 13.16
CA GLU A 94 18.35 12.87 13.61
C GLU A 94 16.95 12.57 13.06
N LYS A 95 16.05 13.54 13.10
CA LYS A 95 14.71 13.39 12.51
C LYS A 95 14.79 13.12 11.01
N GLU A 96 15.60 13.85 10.26
CA GLU A 96 15.78 13.64 8.82
C GLU A 96 16.38 12.25 8.50
N ALA A 97 17.23 11.71 9.38
CA ALA A 97 17.72 10.35 9.26
C ALA A 97 16.57 9.33 9.45
N LEU A 98 15.72 9.52 10.45
CA LEU A 98 14.57 8.66 10.74
C LEU A 98 13.51 8.73 9.64
N LYS A 99 13.24 9.91 9.07
CA LYS A 99 12.31 10.08 7.93
C LYS A 99 12.73 9.30 6.68
N LYS A 100 14.00 9.00 6.54
CA LYS A 100 14.52 8.13 5.48
C LYS A 100 14.49 6.66 5.87
N GLU A 101 14.83 6.36 7.11
CA GLU A 101 15.02 5.01 7.59
C GLU A 101 13.71 4.26 7.86
N LEU A 102 12.74 4.89 8.53
CA LEU A 102 11.49 4.20 8.89
C LEU A 102 10.68 3.74 7.67
N PRO A 103 10.54 4.53 6.58
CA PRO A 103 9.89 4.03 5.38
C PRO A 103 10.61 2.84 4.74
N GLU A 104 11.94 2.85 4.68
CA GLU A 104 12.69 1.72 4.13
C GLU A 104 12.51 0.47 5.00
N TYR A 105 12.50 0.60 6.33
CA TYR A 105 12.19 -0.51 7.23
C TYR A 105 10.79 -1.08 6.99
N GLU A 106 9.76 -0.23 6.77
CA GLU A 106 8.40 -0.68 6.48
C GLU A 106 8.33 -1.45 5.16
N ILE A 107 9.03 -0.97 4.12
CA ILE A 107 9.13 -1.64 2.83
C ILE A 107 9.81 -3.02 2.98
N GLU A 108 10.87 -3.11 3.76
CA GLU A 108 11.54 -4.39 4.04
C GLU A 108 10.60 -5.38 4.74
N ARG A 109 9.77 -4.91 5.69
CA ARG A 109 8.76 -5.77 6.34
C ARG A 109 7.69 -6.23 5.38
N GLU A 110 7.23 -5.35 4.47
CA GLU A 110 6.30 -5.76 3.40
C GLU A 110 6.93 -6.84 2.53
N ILE A 111 8.17 -6.69 2.10
CA ILE A 111 8.87 -7.69 1.29
C ILE A 111 8.96 -9.04 2.02
N GLU A 112 9.35 -9.04 3.30
CA GLU A 112 9.45 -10.28 4.09
C GLU A 112 8.12 -10.99 4.32
N LYS A 113 7.06 -10.22 4.48
CA LYS A 113 5.74 -10.73 4.83
C LYS A 113 4.86 -11.00 3.62
N THR A 114 5.39 -10.85 2.40
CA THR A 114 4.61 -11.06 1.16
C THR A 114 5.14 -12.23 0.34
N TYR A 115 4.27 -12.76 -0.52
CA TYR A 115 4.56 -13.81 -1.49
C TYR A 115 3.68 -13.65 -2.73
N ILE A 116 4.13 -14.17 -3.86
CA ILE A 116 3.34 -14.16 -5.10
C ILE A 116 2.10 -15.03 -4.93
N ASN A 117 0.93 -14.49 -5.27
CA ASN A 117 -0.31 -15.25 -5.26
C ASN A 117 -0.26 -16.37 -6.32
N PRO A 118 -0.34 -17.65 -5.95
CA PRO A 118 -0.28 -18.74 -6.93
C PRO A 118 -1.35 -18.65 -8.03
N LEU A 119 -2.52 -18.10 -7.71
CA LEU A 119 -3.64 -17.97 -8.64
C LEU A 119 -3.36 -17.01 -9.81
N ILE A 120 -2.40 -16.07 -9.65
CA ILE A 120 -2.09 -15.10 -10.71
C ILE A 120 -1.31 -15.72 -11.87
N THR A 121 -0.63 -16.84 -11.63
CA THR A 121 0.26 -17.47 -12.63
C THR A 121 -0.48 -17.86 -13.91
N ASP A 122 -1.67 -18.44 -13.79
CA ASP A 122 -2.44 -18.86 -14.94
C ASP A 122 -3.04 -17.67 -15.71
N ILE A 123 -3.35 -16.59 -15.01
CA ILE A 123 -3.81 -15.34 -15.62
C ILE A 123 -2.64 -14.71 -16.38
N PHE A 124 -1.43 -14.66 -15.82
CA PHE A 124 -0.25 -14.19 -16.55
C PHE A 124 0.02 -14.99 -17.81
N LYS A 125 -0.12 -16.33 -17.78
CA LYS A 125 0.03 -17.19 -18.95
C LYS A 125 -1.07 -16.91 -19.99
N LYS A 126 -2.34 -16.85 -19.56
CA LYS A 126 -3.47 -16.59 -20.46
C LYS A 126 -3.31 -15.28 -21.21
N TYR A 127 -2.79 -14.26 -20.56
CA TYR A 127 -2.62 -12.92 -21.12
C TYR A 127 -1.15 -12.56 -21.39
N ASP A 128 -0.31 -13.55 -21.69
CA ASP A 128 1.13 -13.35 -21.86
C ASP A 128 1.46 -12.29 -22.91
N LYS A 129 0.73 -12.28 -24.01
CA LYS A 129 0.94 -11.36 -25.15
C LYS A 129 0.26 -9.99 -24.99
N ASN A 130 -0.44 -9.74 -23.90
CA ASN A 130 -1.13 -8.47 -23.64
C ASN A 130 -0.23 -7.52 -22.86
N LYS A 131 -0.35 -6.21 -23.11
CA LYS A 131 0.23 -5.20 -22.23
C LYS A 131 -0.41 -5.29 -20.85
N LYS A 132 0.41 -5.22 -19.81
CA LYS A 132 0.00 -5.35 -18.42
C LYS A 132 0.36 -4.09 -17.67
N TYR A 133 -0.54 -3.64 -16.80
CA TYR A 133 -0.37 -2.49 -15.94
C TYR A 133 -0.79 -2.83 -14.52
N CYS A 134 -0.25 -2.14 -13.51
CA CYS A 134 -0.80 -2.19 -12.15
C CYS A 134 -1.61 -0.93 -11.88
N ILE A 135 -2.77 -1.09 -11.24
CA ILE A 135 -3.63 0.00 -10.74
C ILE A 135 -4.02 -0.35 -9.31
N SER A 136 -3.43 0.32 -8.32
CA SER A 136 -3.57 -0.04 -6.91
C SER A 136 -3.97 1.14 -6.03
N ASP A 137 -4.96 0.93 -5.18
CA ASP A 137 -5.24 1.82 -4.05
C ASP A 137 -4.31 1.43 -2.91
N PHE A 138 -3.30 2.25 -2.65
CA PHE A 138 -2.36 1.99 -1.58
C PHE A 138 -1.62 3.25 -1.14
N TYR A 139 -1.36 3.35 0.17
CA TYR A 139 -0.71 4.50 0.80
C TYR A 139 0.79 4.63 0.51
N MET A 140 1.44 3.61 -0.08
CA MET A 140 2.83 3.68 -0.51
C MET A 140 2.95 4.24 -1.93
N PRO A 141 3.87 5.19 -2.20
CA PRO A 141 4.17 5.67 -3.54
C PRO A 141 4.61 4.55 -4.49
N LYS A 142 4.42 4.80 -5.78
CA LYS A 142 4.79 3.88 -6.87
C LYS A 142 6.23 3.35 -6.76
N GLU A 143 7.17 4.22 -6.42
CA GLU A 143 8.59 3.83 -6.32
C GLU A 143 8.83 2.76 -5.26
N ASP A 144 8.09 2.81 -4.16
CA ASP A 144 8.20 1.84 -3.08
C ASP A 144 7.48 0.53 -3.43
N LEU A 145 6.33 0.61 -4.09
CA LEU A 145 5.68 -0.59 -4.63
C LEU A 145 6.53 -1.31 -5.69
N ILE A 146 7.26 -0.57 -6.52
CA ILE A 146 8.20 -1.17 -7.48
C ILE A 146 9.33 -1.92 -6.75
N LYS A 147 9.83 -1.45 -5.60
CA LYS A 147 10.82 -2.19 -4.80
C LYS A 147 10.24 -3.54 -4.34
N ILE A 148 8.99 -3.55 -3.87
CA ILE A 148 8.31 -4.78 -3.44
C ILE A 148 8.09 -5.73 -4.62
N LEU A 149 7.57 -5.23 -5.75
CA LEU A 149 7.39 -6.03 -6.96
C LEU A 149 8.72 -6.59 -7.47
N ASN A 150 9.79 -5.81 -7.42
CA ASN A 150 11.14 -6.19 -7.84
C ASN A 150 11.71 -7.33 -6.98
N ALA A 151 11.52 -7.26 -5.66
CA ALA A 151 11.92 -8.32 -4.73
C ALA A 151 11.26 -9.68 -5.05
N HIS A 152 10.07 -9.64 -5.66
CA HIS A 152 9.36 -10.83 -6.15
C HIS A 152 9.60 -11.16 -7.64
N GLY A 153 10.51 -10.43 -8.32
CA GLY A 153 10.80 -10.62 -9.74
C GLY A 153 9.66 -10.25 -10.69
N LEU A 154 8.79 -9.33 -10.28
CA LEU A 154 7.58 -8.93 -11.00
C LEU A 154 7.69 -7.56 -11.68
N ASP A 155 8.72 -6.78 -11.42
CA ASP A 155 8.92 -5.42 -11.93
C ASP A 155 8.83 -5.35 -13.46
N LYS A 156 9.41 -6.32 -14.14
CA LYS A 156 9.44 -6.41 -15.63
C LYS A 156 8.16 -6.98 -16.26
N LYS A 157 7.16 -7.33 -15.44
CA LYS A 157 5.89 -7.86 -15.94
C LYS A 157 4.92 -6.75 -16.38
N PHE A 158 5.14 -5.54 -15.95
CA PHE A 158 4.21 -4.43 -16.13
C PHE A 158 4.86 -3.28 -16.90
N GLU A 159 4.10 -2.68 -17.82
CA GLU A 159 4.51 -1.47 -18.55
C GLU A 159 4.65 -0.28 -17.59
N LYS A 160 3.66 -0.13 -16.69
CA LYS A 160 3.64 0.93 -15.67
C LYS A 160 2.81 0.50 -14.44
N VAL A 161 3.07 1.19 -13.33
CA VAL A 161 2.33 1.07 -12.07
C VAL A 161 1.68 2.42 -11.76
N TYR A 162 0.39 2.40 -11.47
CA TYR A 162 -0.41 3.54 -11.07
C TYR A 162 -0.88 3.33 -9.64
N VAL A 163 -0.67 4.30 -8.78
CA VAL A 163 -0.95 4.19 -7.34
C VAL A 163 -1.72 5.41 -6.88
N SER A 164 -2.72 5.19 -6.04
CA SER A 164 -3.56 6.26 -5.50
C SER A 164 -2.77 7.30 -4.70
N ALA A 165 -1.78 6.89 -3.91
CA ALA A 165 -0.94 7.81 -3.13
C ALA A 165 -0.17 8.85 -3.96
N ASP A 166 0.19 8.54 -5.22
CA ASP A 166 0.87 9.49 -6.11
C ASP A 166 -0.09 10.38 -6.88
N ILE A 167 -1.31 9.86 -7.15
CA ILE A 167 -2.25 10.47 -8.11
C ILE A 167 -3.36 11.22 -7.37
N MET A 168 -3.59 10.87 -6.10
CA MET A 168 -4.69 11.36 -5.27
C MET A 168 -6.07 11.10 -5.92
N LYS A 169 -6.17 9.95 -6.60
CA LYS A 169 -7.39 9.35 -7.15
C LYS A 169 -7.40 7.88 -6.80
N THR A 170 -8.54 7.33 -6.42
CA THR A 170 -8.68 5.94 -5.97
C THR A 170 -9.63 5.16 -6.85
N LYS A 171 -9.55 3.83 -6.78
CA LYS A 171 -10.56 2.94 -7.35
C LYS A 171 -11.82 2.94 -6.48
N ARG A 172 -11.65 2.98 -5.14
CA ARG A 172 -12.74 2.88 -4.16
C ARG A 172 -13.70 4.07 -4.18
N ASP A 173 -13.18 5.29 -4.44
CA ASP A 173 -13.99 6.51 -4.51
C ASP A 173 -14.40 6.76 -5.98
N GLU A 174 -15.56 6.24 -6.37
CA GLU A 174 -16.18 6.37 -7.72
C GLU A 174 -15.34 5.85 -8.90
N GLY A 175 -14.18 5.21 -8.67
CA GLY A 175 -13.33 4.63 -9.71
C GLY A 175 -12.44 5.63 -10.44
N HIS A 176 -12.18 6.80 -9.87
CA HIS A 176 -11.40 7.88 -10.50
C HIS A 176 -10.00 7.47 -10.94
N LEU A 177 -9.40 6.45 -10.34
CA LEU A 177 -8.11 5.93 -10.77
C LEU A 177 -8.20 5.18 -12.11
N PHE A 178 -9.33 4.52 -12.42
CA PHE A 178 -9.57 3.93 -13.74
C PHE A 178 -9.75 5.01 -14.82
N GLU A 179 -10.46 6.08 -14.49
CA GLU A 179 -10.63 7.25 -15.38
C GLU A 179 -9.27 7.86 -15.70
N TYR A 180 -8.46 8.16 -14.68
CA TYR A 180 -7.11 8.70 -14.85
C TYR A 180 -6.25 7.80 -15.74
N PHE A 181 -6.28 6.47 -15.48
CA PHE A 181 -5.53 5.50 -16.29
C PHE A 181 -5.97 5.50 -17.76
N SER A 182 -7.28 5.45 -18.00
CA SER A 182 -7.88 5.46 -19.35
C SER A 182 -7.43 6.68 -20.14
N GLU A 183 -7.51 7.88 -19.55
CA GLU A 183 -7.08 9.14 -20.17
C GLU A 183 -5.56 9.16 -20.40
N LYS A 184 -4.78 8.79 -19.39
CA LYS A 184 -3.32 8.86 -19.42
C LYS A 184 -2.68 7.94 -20.45
N GLU A 185 -3.24 6.74 -20.64
CA GLU A 185 -2.77 5.75 -21.59
C GLU A 185 -3.54 5.80 -22.93
N ASN A 186 -4.56 6.65 -23.03
CA ASN A 186 -5.46 6.73 -24.18
C ASN A 186 -6.06 5.38 -24.55
N ILE A 187 -6.59 4.67 -23.54
CA ILE A 187 -7.17 3.34 -23.67
C ILE A 187 -8.64 3.42 -23.28
N LYS A 188 -9.52 3.01 -24.21
CA LYS A 188 -10.96 2.96 -23.93
C LYS A 188 -11.28 1.85 -22.94
N TYR A 189 -12.26 2.04 -22.09
CA TYR A 189 -12.71 1.08 -21.08
C TYR A 189 -13.06 -0.29 -21.65
N GLU A 190 -13.71 -0.33 -22.82
CA GLU A 190 -14.08 -1.56 -23.55
C GLU A 190 -12.86 -2.42 -23.97
N ASN A 191 -11.68 -1.80 -24.04
CA ASN A 191 -10.40 -2.43 -24.35
C ASN A 191 -9.59 -2.80 -23.10
N MET A 192 -10.20 -2.73 -21.92
CA MET A 192 -9.57 -3.06 -20.65
C MET A 192 -10.15 -4.35 -20.05
N ILE A 193 -9.31 -5.09 -19.35
CA ILE A 193 -9.70 -6.13 -18.41
C ILE A 193 -9.00 -5.83 -17.10
N HIS A 194 -9.75 -5.69 -16.01
CA HIS A 194 -9.19 -5.50 -14.68
C HIS A 194 -9.24 -6.78 -13.86
N VAL A 195 -8.14 -7.10 -13.21
CA VAL A 195 -7.97 -8.27 -12.33
C VAL A 195 -7.77 -7.78 -10.91
N GLY A 196 -8.64 -8.18 -9.99
CA GLY A 196 -8.56 -7.76 -8.60
C GLY A 196 -9.33 -8.67 -7.66
N ASP A 197 -9.15 -8.50 -6.36
CA ASP A 197 -9.80 -9.30 -5.33
C ASP A 197 -10.95 -8.58 -4.63
N ASN A 198 -10.91 -7.26 -4.55
CA ASN A 198 -11.88 -6.45 -3.85
C ASN A 198 -13.17 -6.27 -4.67
N GLN A 199 -14.31 -6.70 -4.06
CA GLN A 199 -15.60 -6.62 -4.75
C GLN A 199 -15.97 -5.18 -5.11
N HIS A 200 -15.78 -4.24 -4.19
CA HIS A 200 -16.17 -2.86 -4.42
C HIS A 200 -15.21 -2.16 -5.39
N SER A 201 -13.92 -2.05 -5.04
CA SER A 201 -12.96 -1.23 -5.80
C SER A 201 -12.56 -1.83 -7.14
N ASP A 202 -12.42 -3.17 -7.22
CA ASP A 202 -11.89 -3.80 -8.43
C ASP A 202 -12.98 -4.33 -9.36
N ILE A 203 -14.14 -4.74 -8.82
CA ILE A 203 -15.20 -5.34 -9.62
C ILE A 203 -16.31 -4.34 -9.89
N ASP A 204 -16.93 -3.80 -8.84
CA ASP A 204 -18.11 -2.94 -9.00
C ASP A 204 -17.74 -1.59 -9.62
N MET A 205 -16.66 -0.95 -9.14
CA MET A 205 -16.22 0.33 -9.70
C MET A 205 -15.71 0.19 -11.13
N ALA A 206 -14.86 -0.81 -11.43
CA ALA A 206 -14.44 -1.08 -12.81
C ALA A 206 -15.64 -1.38 -13.73
N GLY A 207 -16.61 -2.16 -13.25
CA GLY A 207 -17.84 -2.49 -13.98
C GLY A 207 -18.69 -1.28 -14.33
N ARG A 208 -18.73 -0.23 -13.49
CA ARG A 208 -19.45 1.02 -13.78
C ARG A 208 -18.93 1.74 -15.03
N TYR A 209 -17.65 1.60 -15.33
CA TYR A 209 -17.03 2.12 -16.55
C TYR A 209 -17.15 1.16 -17.75
N GLY A 210 -17.76 -0.02 -17.57
CA GLY A 210 -17.84 -1.03 -18.63
C GLY A 210 -16.53 -1.79 -18.84
N ILE A 211 -15.62 -1.76 -17.88
CA ILE A 211 -14.38 -2.54 -17.87
C ILE A 211 -14.72 -4.01 -17.58
N GLU A 212 -14.22 -4.94 -18.39
CA GLU A 212 -14.32 -6.37 -18.10
C GLU A 212 -13.50 -6.70 -16.83
N THR A 213 -14.05 -7.51 -15.93
CA THR A 213 -13.38 -7.81 -14.66
C THR A 213 -13.13 -9.30 -14.47
N ILE A 214 -12.02 -9.63 -13.80
CA ILE A 214 -11.67 -10.98 -13.35
C ILE A 214 -11.43 -10.91 -11.84
N LYS A 215 -12.34 -11.53 -11.07
CA LYS A 215 -12.21 -11.56 -9.62
C LYS A 215 -11.26 -12.66 -9.16
N ILE A 216 -10.28 -12.29 -8.33
CA ILE A 216 -9.38 -13.23 -7.65
C ILE A 216 -9.99 -13.59 -6.29
N PRO A 217 -10.14 -14.88 -5.95
CA PRO A 217 -10.58 -15.28 -4.63
C PRO A 217 -9.59 -14.87 -3.54
N ASN A 218 -10.07 -14.22 -2.48
CA ASN A 218 -9.27 -13.87 -1.31
C ASN A 218 -9.92 -14.42 -0.02
N PRO A 219 -9.79 -15.74 0.26
CA PRO A 219 -10.41 -16.36 1.41
C PRO A 219 -9.71 -16.08 2.74
N LYS A 220 -8.46 -15.59 2.74
CA LYS A 220 -7.70 -15.34 3.96
C LYS A 220 -8.20 -14.10 4.66
N LYS A 221 -8.56 -14.24 5.93
CA LYS A 221 -8.80 -13.14 6.85
C LYS A 221 -7.85 -13.32 8.02
N TYR A 222 -7.05 -12.31 8.27
CA TYR A 222 -6.21 -12.23 9.46
C TYR A 222 -6.99 -11.53 10.56
N ASN A 223 -6.85 -12.01 11.79
CA ASN A 223 -7.38 -11.31 12.96
C ASN A 223 -6.30 -10.34 13.46
N PHE A 224 -6.64 -9.09 13.59
CA PHE A 224 -5.79 -8.08 14.20
C PHE A 224 -6.52 -7.52 15.42
N ASP A 225 -5.86 -7.57 16.58
CA ASP A 225 -6.35 -6.99 17.82
C ASP A 225 -5.35 -5.94 18.32
N ILE A 226 -5.70 -4.70 18.13
CA ILE A 226 -4.90 -3.54 18.57
C ILE A 226 -4.62 -3.55 20.07
N ASN A 227 -5.50 -4.14 20.89
CA ASN A 227 -5.32 -4.19 22.35
C ASN A 227 -4.36 -5.30 22.78
N ASN A 228 -3.96 -6.16 21.84
CA ASN A 228 -3.09 -7.31 22.09
C ASN A 228 -1.85 -7.28 21.19
N LEU A 229 -1.19 -6.14 21.11
CA LEU A 229 0.03 -5.97 20.30
C LEU A 229 1.16 -6.90 20.73
N GLY A 230 1.16 -7.39 21.98
CA GLY A 230 2.16 -8.33 22.50
C GLY A 230 2.18 -9.69 21.78
N ASN A 231 1.10 -10.09 21.12
CA ASN A 231 1.02 -11.35 20.36
C ASN A 231 1.52 -11.24 18.91
N ILE A 232 1.89 -10.05 18.47
CA ILE A 232 2.52 -9.84 17.17
C ILE A 232 3.95 -10.33 17.26
N ASP A 233 4.24 -11.45 16.60
CA ASP A 233 5.56 -12.10 16.64
C ASP A 233 6.64 -11.19 16.04
N LEU A 234 7.49 -10.68 16.92
CA LEU A 234 8.64 -9.89 16.56
C LEU A 234 9.88 -10.76 16.67
N LYS A 235 10.39 -11.15 15.55
CA LYS A 235 11.84 -11.43 15.49
C LYS A 235 12.56 -10.08 15.55
N LEU A 236 12.87 -9.64 16.77
CA LEU A 236 13.79 -8.52 17.04
C LEU A 236 15.24 -8.89 16.70
N GLU A 237 15.45 -9.63 15.62
CA GLU A 237 16.76 -9.96 15.12
C GLU A 237 17.33 -8.70 14.47
N ASN A 238 18.31 -8.08 15.15
CA ASN A 238 19.17 -6.99 14.71
C ASN A 238 18.81 -5.53 15.05
N ILE A 239 18.20 -5.27 16.18
CA ILE A 239 18.37 -3.95 16.79
C ILE A 239 19.71 -4.00 17.56
N LYS A 240 20.83 -3.70 16.88
CA LYS A 240 22.13 -3.40 17.49
C LYS A 240 22.37 -1.91 17.53
#